data_9493c87b6632b9450880d383f6d0becb
#
_entry.id   9493c87b6632b9450880d383f6d0becb
#
_cell.length_a   1.000
_cell.length_b   1.000
_cell.length_c   1.000
_cell.angle_alpha   90.00
_cell.angle_beta   90.00
_cell.angle_gamma   90.00
#
_symmetry.space_group_name_H-M   'P 1'
#
loop_
_entity.id
_entity.type
_entity.pdbx_description
1 polymer ?
#
loop_
_entity_poly.entity_id
_entity_poly.type
_entity_poly.pdbx_seq_one_letter_code
_entity_poly.pdbx_strand_id
1 'polypeptide(L)'
;MGRIQSPSSINTFNQCPRKYYYQYIEKLETKPNIHLVRGNVMHSVLENFFKTDISRLSDNFEVELRTIAHELLRKFWNEKKDKFDSLDLEDEQIDFFYSDSETMLNNWMDNFVAKLGKQENFTDGFKKLTPNTEVHYLSDNHQVQGYIDAIHESPEEVVLIDYKTSKKDYMSSEYKLQLAIYALLYYEKHGVLPSKVGVDFLKFNEKMIEVDESMVEYAKEEVSKVHRNTKSQAKEDYSKNPTPLCNWCDFYELCFGKRLK
;
A
#
# COMPACT_ATOMS: atom_id res chain seq x y z
N MET A 1 -12.20 14.64 -20.50
CA MET A 1 -12.12 13.34 -19.79
C MET A 1 -11.94 13.63 -18.31
N GLY A 2 -12.63 12.89 -17.45
CA GLY A 2 -12.41 12.97 -15.99
C GLY A 2 -11.01 12.46 -15.61
N ARG A 3 -10.55 12.78 -14.41
CA ARG A 3 -9.29 12.27 -13.88
C ARG A 3 -9.42 10.76 -13.60
N ILE A 4 -8.41 9.95 -13.96
CA ILE A 4 -8.32 8.55 -13.51
C ILE A 4 -8.13 8.55 -11.98
N GLN A 5 -9.00 7.82 -11.28
CA GLN A 5 -8.94 7.70 -9.82
C GLN A 5 -7.99 6.59 -9.39
N SER A 6 -7.62 6.60 -8.12
CA SER A 6 -6.89 5.51 -7.45
C SER A 6 -7.49 5.25 -6.07
N PRO A 7 -7.23 4.11 -5.43
CA PRO A 7 -7.69 3.86 -4.06
C PRO A 7 -7.37 5.02 -3.10
N SER A 8 -6.16 5.55 -3.18
CA SER A 8 -5.74 6.68 -2.34
C SER A 8 -6.51 7.97 -2.65
N SER A 9 -6.80 8.28 -3.91
CA SER A 9 -7.57 9.47 -4.26
C SER A 9 -9.03 9.36 -3.82
N ILE A 10 -9.62 8.18 -3.97
CA ILE A 10 -10.99 7.89 -3.53
C ILE A 10 -11.10 7.97 -2.00
N ASN A 11 -10.16 7.36 -1.29
CA ASN A 11 -10.10 7.46 0.17
C ASN A 11 -9.91 8.91 0.65
N THR A 12 -9.08 9.70 -0.05
CA THR A 12 -8.93 11.12 0.27
C THR A 12 -10.22 11.90 0.07
N PHE A 13 -10.98 11.62 -1.02
CA PHE A 13 -12.29 12.25 -1.25
C PHE A 13 -13.29 11.87 -0.17
N ASN A 14 -13.39 10.59 0.17
CA ASN A 14 -14.29 10.09 1.21
C ASN A 14 -13.91 10.65 2.60
N GLN A 15 -12.64 10.84 2.88
CA GLN A 15 -12.19 11.48 4.11
C GLN A 15 -12.57 12.97 4.15
N CYS A 16 -12.27 13.72 3.09
CA CYS A 16 -12.57 15.15 3.00
C CYS A 16 -12.52 15.62 1.53
N PRO A 17 -13.68 15.97 0.91
CA PRO A 17 -13.71 16.50 -0.44
C PRO A 17 -12.80 17.72 -0.64
N ARG A 18 -12.72 18.64 0.33
CA ARG A 18 -11.86 19.83 0.26
C ARG A 18 -10.35 19.45 0.22
N LYS A 19 -9.93 18.41 0.96
CA LYS A 19 -8.56 17.87 0.89
C LYS A 19 -8.28 17.30 -0.49
N TYR A 20 -9.23 16.53 -1.04
CA TYR A 20 -9.14 15.99 -2.39
C TYR A 20 -8.96 17.12 -3.41
N TYR A 21 -9.76 18.20 -3.31
CA TYR A 21 -9.66 19.36 -4.19
C TYR A 21 -8.23 19.95 -4.21
N TYR A 22 -7.69 20.26 -3.03
CA TYR A 22 -6.34 20.82 -2.94
C TYR A 22 -5.28 19.88 -3.48
N GLN A 23 -5.35 18.59 -3.14
CA GLN A 23 -4.32 17.62 -3.51
C GLN A 23 -4.40 17.19 -4.97
N TYR A 24 -5.61 17.05 -5.53
CA TYR A 24 -5.80 16.39 -6.82
C TYR A 24 -6.34 17.31 -7.93
N ILE A 25 -7.00 18.38 -7.61
CA ILE A 25 -7.50 19.35 -8.58
C ILE A 25 -6.51 20.53 -8.68
N GLU A 26 -6.21 21.20 -7.59
CA GLU A 26 -5.19 22.27 -7.54
C GLU A 26 -3.75 21.72 -7.57
N LYS A 27 -3.55 20.45 -7.24
CA LYS A 27 -2.24 19.77 -7.23
C LYS A 27 -1.22 20.44 -6.30
N LEU A 28 -1.69 20.91 -5.15
CA LEU A 28 -0.82 21.49 -4.14
C LEU A 28 0.07 20.38 -3.54
N GLU A 29 1.31 20.71 -3.28
CA GLU A 29 2.26 19.79 -2.67
C GLU A 29 1.83 19.42 -1.25
N THR A 30 2.01 18.15 -0.90
CA THR A 30 1.85 17.64 0.46
C THR A 30 3.22 17.49 1.09
N LYS A 31 3.30 17.72 2.39
CA LYS A 31 4.55 17.54 3.13
C LYS A 31 4.89 16.04 3.20
N PRO A 32 6.14 15.67 2.95
CA PRO A 32 6.58 14.32 3.22
C PRO A 32 6.44 14.02 4.72
N ASN A 33 6.14 12.77 5.05
CA ASN A 33 6.12 12.31 6.44
C ASN A 33 6.82 10.96 6.55
N ILE A 34 7.35 10.69 7.72
CA ILE A 34 8.14 9.49 7.98
C ILE A 34 7.39 8.19 7.67
N HIS A 35 6.09 8.14 7.92
CA HIS A 35 5.30 6.93 7.67
C HIS A 35 5.19 6.62 6.17
N LEU A 36 5.04 7.66 5.33
CA LEU A 36 5.00 7.50 3.88
C LEU A 36 6.38 7.07 3.34
N VAL A 37 7.46 7.74 3.77
CA VAL A 37 8.83 7.42 3.32
C VAL A 37 9.20 5.99 3.72
N ARG A 38 8.94 5.62 4.99
CA ARG A 38 9.17 4.26 5.50
C ARG A 38 8.32 3.22 4.76
N GLY A 39 7.04 3.51 4.52
CA GLY A 39 6.17 2.63 3.74
C GLY A 39 6.77 2.32 2.37
N ASN A 40 7.18 3.35 1.64
CA ASN A 40 7.81 3.19 0.33
C ASN A 40 9.11 2.37 0.40
N VAL A 41 9.92 2.52 1.46
CA VAL A 41 11.12 1.70 1.67
C VAL A 41 10.72 0.24 1.83
N MET A 42 9.76 -0.07 2.70
CA MET A 42 9.34 -1.46 2.96
C MET A 42 8.76 -2.12 1.71
N HIS A 43 7.92 -1.43 0.93
CA HIS A 43 7.43 -1.95 -0.35
C HIS A 43 8.58 -2.25 -1.32
N SER A 44 9.57 -1.34 -1.44
CA SER A 44 10.76 -1.58 -2.28
C SER A 44 11.57 -2.78 -1.81
N VAL A 45 11.69 -3.00 -0.50
CA VAL A 45 12.39 -4.17 0.07
C VAL A 45 11.67 -5.45 -0.33
N LEU A 46 10.37 -5.54 -0.09
CA LEU A 46 9.59 -6.75 -0.35
C LEU A 46 9.53 -7.07 -1.84
N GLU A 47 9.32 -6.07 -2.69
CA GLU A 47 9.37 -6.21 -4.15
C GLU A 47 10.71 -6.79 -4.62
N ASN A 48 11.83 -6.23 -4.13
CA ASN A 48 13.16 -6.62 -4.61
C ASN A 48 13.66 -7.91 -3.95
N PHE A 49 13.14 -8.29 -2.80
CA PHE A 49 13.44 -9.59 -2.17
C PHE A 49 13.09 -10.76 -3.11
N PHE A 50 11.94 -10.72 -3.74
CA PHE A 50 11.51 -11.76 -4.67
C PHE A 50 12.25 -11.76 -6.02
N LYS A 51 13.02 -10.72 -6.32
CA LYS A 51 13.90 -10.64 -7.51
C LYS A 51 15.30 -11.21 -7.24
N THR A 52 15.55 -11.72 -6.04
CA THR A 52 16.85 -12.30 -5.66
C THR A 52 17.15 -13.55 -6.47
N ASP A 53 18.38 -13.65 -6.95
CA ASP A 53 18.90 -14.88 -7.58
C ASP A 53 19.22 -15.93 -6.51
N ILE A 54 18.28 -16.84 -6.30
CA ILE A 54 18.37 -17.92 -5.30
C ILE A 54 19.26 -19.09 -5.76
N SER A 55 19.73 -19.10 -7.02
CA SER A 55 20.53 -20.22 -7.55
C SER A 55 21.90 -20.35 -6.88
N ARG A 56 22.34 -19.29 -6.17
CA ARG A 56 23.64 -19.21 -5.51
C ARG A 56 23.56 -19.43 -4.01
N LEU A 57 22.35 -19.61 -3.46
CA LEU A 57 22.17 -19.83 -2.03
C LEU A 57 22.62 -21.24 -1.65
N SER A 58 23.22 -21.35 -0.46
CA SER A 58 23.68 -22.61 0.12
C SER A 58 22.53 -23.34 0.84
N ASP A 59 22.85 -24.49 1.45
CA ASP A 59 21.92 -25.21 2.33
C ASP A 59 21.48 -24.38 3.55
N ASN A 60 22.19 -23.29 3.87
CA ASN A 60 21.83 -22.35 4.92
C ASN A 60 21.00 -21.17 4.40
N PHE A 61 20.11 -21.44 3.45
CA PHE A 61 19.32 -20.44 2.74
C PHE A 61 18.53 -19.49 3.66
N GLU A 62 18.09 -19.95 4.84
CA GLU A 62 17.36 -19.10 5.77
C GLU A 62 18.17 -17.89 6.23
N VAL A 63 19.43 -18.13 6.67
CA VAL A 63 20.33 -17.06 7.11
C VAL A 63 20.67 -16.13 5.95
N GLU A 64 20.91 -16.70 4.78
CA GLU A 64 21.25 -15.93 3.57
C GLU A 64 20.08 -15.06 3.13
N LEU A 65 18.83 -15.57 3.10
CA LEU A 65 17.64 -14.79 2.76
C LEU A 65 17.40 -13.64 3.75
N ARG A 66 17.60 -13.89 5.06
CA ARG A 66 17.52 -12.83 6.08
C ARG A 66 18.59 -11.76 5.86
N THR A 67 19.80 -12.18 5.56
CA THR A 67 20.90 -11.26 5.24
C THR A 67 20.55 -10.39 4.04
N ILE A 68 20.09 -10.99 2.94
CA ILE A 68 19.64 -10.28 1.74
C ILE A 68 18.52 -9.28 2.06
N ALA A 69 17.52 -9.69 2.83
CA ALA A 69 16.39 -8.81 3.20
C ALA A 69 16.89 -7.58 3.97
N HIS A 70 17.81 -7.77 4.95
CA HIS A 70 18.40 -6.65 5.70
C HIS A 70 19.32 -5.77 4.86
N GLU A 71 20.07 -6.34 3.90
CA GLU A 71 20.86 -5.56 2.95
C GLU A 71 19.96 -4.70 2.05
N LEU A 72 18.85 -5.23 1.57
CA LEU A 72 17.85 -4.47 0.81
C LEU A 72 17.25 -3.34 1.67
N LEU A 73 16.89 -3.61 2.94
CA LEU A 73 16.42 -2.57 3.83
C LEU A 73 17.43 -1.44 3.99
N ARG A 74 18.67 -1.76 4.28
CA ARG A 74 19.76 -0.78 4.41
C ARG A 74 19.94 0.02 3.13
N LYS A 75 19.95 -0.65 1.98
CA LYS A 75 20.07 -0.02 0.67
C LYS A 75 18.96 0.99 0.42
N PHE A 76 17.69 0.56 0.49
CA PHE A 76 16.56 1.43 0.18
C PHE A 76 16.35 2.52 1.23
N TRP A 77 16.73 2.29 2.49
CA TRP A 77 16.76 3.33 3.52
C TRP A 77 17.76 4.43 3.15
N ASN A 78 18.96 4.05 2.81
CA ASN A 78 20.01 5.00 2.40
C ASN A 78 19.64 5.78 1.12
N GLU A 79 18.99 5.14 0.16
CA GLU A 79 18.48 5.82 -1.05
C GLU A 79 17.41 6.89 -0.75
N LYS A 80 16.77 6.84 0.42
CA LYS A 80 15.80 7.85 0.87
C LYS A 80 16.37 8.85 1.88
N LYS A 81 17.69 8.85 2.09
CA LYS A 81 18.33 9.73 3.09
C LYS A 81 17.93 11.19 2.92
N ASP A 82 18.00 11.75 1.71
CA ASP A 82 17.62 13.14 1.45
C ASP A 82 16.16 13.43 1.87
N LYS A 83 15.26 12.43 1.74
CA LYS A 83 13.88 12.59 2.19
C LYS A 83 13.78 12.56 3.71
N PHE A 84 14.54 11.70 4.39
CA PHE A 84 14.60 11.69 5.85
C PHE A 84 15.19 12.98 6.38
N ASP A 85 16.27 13.47 5.78
CA ASP A 85 16.94 14.74 6.15
C ASP A 85 16.01 15.96 5.95
N SER A 86 15.02 15.86 5.06
CA SER A 86 14.00 16.90 4.84
C SER A 86 12.85 16.87 5.85
N LEU A 87 12.76 15.85 6.70
CA LEU A 87 11.78 15.76 7.77
C LEU A 87 12.27 16.56 8.98
N ASP A 88 11.34 17.18 9.69
CA ASP A 88 11.63 17.86 10.96
C ASP A 88 11.66 16.82 12.10
N LEU A 89 12.70 15.93 12.05
CA LEU A 89 12.90 14.82 12.98
C LEU A 89 14.36 14.80 13.45
N GLU A 90 14.55 14.48 14.73
CA GLU A 90 15.87 14.22 15.29
C GLU A 90 16.41 12.85 14.84
N ASP A 91 17.74 12.68 14.84
CA ASP A 91 18.40 11.45 14.41
C ASP A 91 17.89 10.22 15.18
N GLU A 92 17.67 10.34 16.49
CA GLU A 92 17.15 9.27 17.34
C GLU A 92 15.75 8.83 16.92
N GLN A 93 14.93 9.74 16.37
CA GLN A 93 13.61 9.39 15.86
C GLN A 93 13.72 8.63 14.54
N ILE A 94 14.66 9.00 13.67
CA ILE A 94 14.94 8.31 12.41
C ILE A 94 15.47 6.90 12.71
N ASP A 95 16.40 6.76 13.66
CA ASP A 95 16.93 5.47 14.11
C ASP A 95 15.84 4.56 14.70
N PHE A 96 14.92 5.15 15.49
CA PHE A 96 13.76 4.42 15.99
C PHE A 96 12.91 3.86 14.83
N PHE A 97 12.64 4.65 13.79
CA PHE A 97 11.87 4.17 12.65
C PHE A 97 12.62 3.15 11.79
N TYR A 98 13.95 3.21 11.74
CA TYR A 98 14.76 2.18 11.11
C TYR A 98 14.63 0.84 11.86
N SER A 99 14.87 0.84 13.17
CA SER A 99 14.72 -0.36 14.03
C SER A 99 13.31 -0.93 14.00
N ASP A 100 12.28 -0.05 13.93
CA ASP A 100 10.90 -0.46 13.76
C ASP A 100 10.66 -1.15 12.41
N SER A 101 11.36 -0.72 11.36
CA SER A 101 11.31 -1.37 10.04
C SER A 101 12.04 -2.72 10.03
N GLU A 102 13.15 -2.85 10.76
CA GLU A 102 13.82 -4.14 10.96
C GLU A 102 12.92 -5.14 11.67
N THR A 103 12.16 -4.68 12.68
CA THR A 103 11.17 -5.51 13.38
C THR A 103 10.07 -6.01 12.44
N MET A 104 9.54 -5.13 11.57
CA MET A 104 8.56 -5.50 10.54
C MET A 104 9.13 -6.52 9.56
N LEU A 105 10.35 -6.29 9.09
CA LEU A 105 11.02 -7.17 8.14
C LEU A 105 11.28 -8.55 8.75
N ASN A 106 11.72 -8.62 9.99
CA ASN A 106 11.94 -9.88 10.69
C ASN A 106 10.63 -10.66 10.87
N ASN A 107 9.55 -10.01 11.28
CA ASN A 107 8.24 -10.64 11.41
C ASN A 107 7.75 -11.20 10.06
N TRP A 108 7.88 -10.43 8.99
CA TRP A 108 7.54 -10.89 7.65
C TRP A 108 8.41 -12.06 7.20
N MET A 109 9.73 -12.00 7.45
CA MET A 109 10.68 -13.09 7.15
C MET A 109 10.36 -14.37 7.92
N ASP A 110 9.98 -14.27 9.19
CA ASP A 110 9.57 -15.44 9.99
C ASP A 110 8.36 -16.14 9.36
N ASN A 111 7.36 -15.36 8.94
CA ASN A 111 6.19 -15.89 8.24
C ASN A 111 6.55 -16.51 6.88
N PHE A 112 7.42 -15.86 6.11
CA PHE A 112 7.86 -16.35 4.80
C PHE A 112 8.65 -17.65 4.93
N VAL A 113 9.64 -17.70 5.83
CA VAL A 113 10.47 -18.89 6.09
C VAL A 113 9.61 -20.05 6.60
N ALA A 114 8.62 -19.77 7.47
CA ALA A 114 7.68 -20.79 7.94
C ALA A 114 6.81 -21.38 6.81
N LYS A 115 6.41 -20.54 5.81
CA LYS A 115 5.71 -21.02 4.61
C LYS A 115 6.65 -21.82 3.70
N LEU A 116 7.88 -21.37 3.55
CA LEU A 116 8.91 -22.00 2.72
C LEU A 116 9.31 -23.39 3.29
N GLY A 117 9.45 -23.51 4.60
CA GLY A 117 9.77 -24.79 5.28
C GLY A 117 8.70 -25.86 5.16
N LYS A 118 7.49 -25.52 4.70
CA LYS A 118 6.41 -26.50 4.40
C LYS A 118 6.49 -27.04 2.96
N GLN A 119 7.38 -26.52 2.13
CA GLN A 119 7.54 -26.97 0.76
C GLN A 119 8.50 -28.17 0.67
N GLU A 120 8.35 -29.01 -0.33
CA GLU A 120 9.15 -30.23 -0.51
C GLU A 120 10.64 -29.94 -0.74
N ASN A 121 10.93 -28.86 -1.47
CA ASN A 121 12.28 -28.37 -1.66
C ASN A 121 12.33 -26.84 -1.71
N PHE A 122 13.50 -26.30 -1.41
CA PHE A 122 13.72 -24.85 -1.29
C PHE A 122 13.44 -24.10 -2.60
N THR A 123 14.04 -24.54 -3.72
CA THR A 123 14.00 -23.80 -4.97
C THR A 123 12.58 -23.69 -5.54
N ASP A 124 11.86 -24.81 -5.58
CA ASP A 124 10.49 -24.83 -6.09
C ASP A 124 9.53 -24.14 -5.10
N GLY A 125 9.79 -24.32 -3.79
CA GLY A 125 9.06 -23.64 -2.75
C GLY A 125 9.19 -22.11 -2.84
N PHE A 126 10.40 -21.61 -3.01
CA PHE A 126 10.62 -20.17 -3.18
C PHE A 126 9.91 -19.64 -4.44
N LYS A 127 10.04 -20.30 -5.58
CA LYS A 127 9.35 -19.93 -6.82
C LYS A 127 7.82 -19.91 -6.64
N LYS A 128 7.28 -20.95 -5.98
CA LYS A 128 5.83 -21.05 -5.72
C LYS A 128 5.32 -19.94 -4.80
N LEU A 129 6.14 -19.50 -3.84
CA LEU A 129 5.79 -18.43 -2.91
C LEU A 129 6.10 -17.04 -3.46
N THR A 130 6.82 -16.93 -4.58
CA THR A 130 7.13 -15.66 -5.23
C THR A 130 5.88 -15.10 -5.93
N PRO A 131 5.37 -13.93 -5.51
CA PRO A 131 4.23 -13.30 -6.18
C PRO A 131 4.66 -12.52 -7.43
N ASN A 132 3.68 -12.12 -8.25
CA ASN A 132 3.85 -10.99 -9.14
C ASN A 132 3.76 -9.71 -8.30
N THR A 133 4.82 -8.88 -8.29
CA THR A 133 4.93 -7.71 -7.42
C THR A 133 4.68 -6.40 -8.15
N GLU A 134 4.10 -5.40 -7.47
CA GLU A 134 3.87 -4.03 -7.97
C GLU A 134 3.17 -3.98 -9.32
N VAL A 135 2.14 -4.82 -9.49
CA VAL A 135 1.44 -4.95 -10.78
C VAL A 135 0.46 -3.79 -10.97
N HIS A 136 0.67 -3.02 -12.03
CA HIS A 136 -0.22 -1.92 -12.39
C HIS A 136 -1.42 -2.40 -13.18
N TYR A 137 -2.62 -2.08 -12.71
CA TYR A 137 -3.86 -2.27 -13.44
C TYR A 137 -4.59 -0.94 -13.66
N LEU A 138 -5.24 -0.84 -14.82
CA LEU A 138 -6.08 0.29 -15.22
C LEU A 138 -7.40 -0.27 -15.79
N SER A 139 -8.51 0.21 -15.27
CA SER A 139 -9.84 0.02 -15.86
C SER A 139 -10.24 1.26 -16.63
N ASP A 140 -10.30 1.14 -17.96
CA ASP A 140 -10.81 2.21 -18.82
C ASP A 140 -12.32 2.40 -18.65
N ASN A 141 -13.06 1.34 -18.35
CA ASN A 141 -14.49 1.37 -18.14
C ASN A 141 -14.87 2.21 -16.90
N HIS A 142 -14.12 2.04 -15.82
CA HIS A 142 -14.38 2.73 -14.55
C HIS A 142 -13.44 3.91 -14.31
N GLN A 143 -12.46 4.16 -15.19
CA GLN A 143 -11.47 5.24 -15.05
C GLN A 143 -10.81 5.21 -13.66
N VAL A 144 -10.36 4.00 -13.26
CA VAL A 144 -9.66 3.75 -11.99
C VAL A 144 -8.43 2.92 -12.23
N GLN A 145 -7.36 3.21 -11.50
CA GLN A 145 -6.10 2.47 -11.57
C GLN A 145 -5.56 2.16 -10.19
N GLY A 146 -4.68 1.17 -10.11
CA GLY A 146 -3.97 0.84 -8.88
C GLY A 146 -2.74 -0.01 -9.13
N TYR A 147 -1.84 0.00 -8.17
CA TYR A 147 -0.73 -0.94 -8.08
C TYR A 147 -1.09 -1.95 -6.99
N ILE A 148 -0.99 -3.23 -7.31
CA ILE A 148 -1.20 -4.32 -6.36
C ILE A 148 0.17 -4.81 -5.92
N ASP A 149 0.44 -4.75 -4.63
CA ASP A 149 1.79 -5.00 -4.09
C ASP A 149 2.26 -6.43 -4.34
N ALA A 150 1.37 -7.41 -4.14
CA ALA A 150 1.67 -8.81 -4.42
C ALA A 150 0.43 -9.58 -4.93
N ILE A 151 0.61 -10.34 -6.00
CA ILE A 151 -0.41 -11.24 -6.57
C ILE A 151 0.15 -12.65 -6.54
N HIS A 152 -0.43 -13.51 -5.71
CA HIS A 152 -0.13 -14.93 -5.69
C HIS A 152 -1.15 -15.66 -6.57
N GLU A 153 -0.67 -16.30 -7.61
CA GLU A 153 -1.48 -17.05 -8.57
C GLU A 153 -1.11 -18.52 -8.53
N SER A 154 -2.09 -19.37 -8.32
CA SER A 154 -2.00 -20.81 -8.47
C SER A 154 -3.19 -21.35 -9.27
N PRO A 155 -3.16 -22.61 -9.75
CA PRO A 155 -4.33 -23.20 -10.40
C PRO A 155 -5.60 -23.24 -9.53
N GLU A 156 -5.44 -23.24 -8.20
CA GLU A 156 -6.52 -23.37 -7.23
C GLU A 156 -7.06 -22.03 -6.76
N GLU A 157 -6.19 -21.03 -6.64
CA GLU A 157 -6.60 -19.74 -6.08
C GLU A 157 -5.73 -18.56 -6.57
N VAL A 158 -6.34 -17.37 -6.56
CA VAL A 158 -5.65 -16.11 -6.73
C VAL A 158 -5.84 -15.26 -5.48
N VAL A 159 -4.74 -14.77 -4.93
CA VAL A 159 -4.73 -13.95 -3.72
C VAL A 159 -4.03 -12.63 -3.98
N LEU A 160 -4.72 -11.51 -3.72
CA LEU A 160 -4.16 -10.17 -3.84
C LEU A 160 -3.80 -9.64 -2.45
N ILE A 161 -2.57 -9.18 -2.27
CA ILE A 161 -2.07 -8.70 -0.98
C ILE A 161 -1.58 -7.27 -1.10
N ASP A 162 -1.91 -6.48 -0.08
CA ASP A 162 -1.42 -5.13 0.14
C ASP A 162 -0.60 -5.09 1.44
N TYR A 163 0.63 -4.58 1.39
CA TYR A 163 1.53 -4.51 2.54
C TYR A 163 1.32 -3.24 3.35
N LYS A 164 1.20 -3.35 4.66
CA LYS A 164 0.97 -2.19 5.54
C LYS A 164 1.97 -2.13 6.70
N THR A 165 2.61 -0.97 6.83
CA THR A 165 3.51 -0.62 7.94
C THR A 165 2.79 0.03 9.12
N SER A 166 1.48 -0.18 9.27
CA SER A 166 0.66 0.47 10.29
C SER A 166 0.99 -0.03 11.70
N LYS A 167 0.70 0.83 12.70
CA LYS A 167 0.89 0.52 14.12
C LYS A 167 -0.22 -0.37 14.70
N LYS A 168 -1.26 -0.67 13.92
CA LYS A 168 -2.41 -1.49 14.31
C LYS A 168 -2.80 -2.38 13.15
N ASP A 169 -3.30 -3.55 13.44
CA ASP A 169 -3.79 -4.54 12.50
C ASP A 169 -5.31 -4.45 12.25
N TYR A 170 -5.85 -3.25 12.36
CA TYR A 170 -7.29 -3.03 12.16
C TYR A 170 -7.62 -2.90 10.68
N MET A 171 -8.52 -3.76 10.18
CA MET A 171 -9.04 -3.71 8.83
C MET A 171 -10.05 -2.55 8.70
N SER A 172 -9.55 -1.35 8.40
CA SER A 172 -10.36 -0.15 8.28
C SER A 172 -11.23 -0.15 7.02
N SER A 173 -12.21 0.76 6.96
CA SER A 173 -13.03 0.97 5.75
C SER A 173 -12.20 1.39 4.55
N GLU A 174 -11.13 2.16 4.76
CA GLU A 174 -10.21 2.59 3.72
C GLU A 174 -9.45 1.41 3.12
N TYR A 175 -9.00 0.46 3.95
CA TYR A 175 -8.33 -0.75 3.48
C TYR A 175 -9.32 -1.67 2.74
N LYS A 176 -10.53 -1.85 3.28
CA LYS A 176 -11.56 -2.64 2.60
C LYS A 176 -11.90 -2.09 1.22
N LEU A 177 -12.02 -0.76 1.09
CA LEU A 177 -12.25 -0.11 -0.19
C LEU A 177 -11.07 -0.27 -1.16
N GLN A 178 -9.84 -0.13 -0.68
CA GLN A 178 -8.64 -0.38 -1.49
C GLN A 178 -8.63 -1.81 -2.03
N LEU A 179 -8.88 -2.81 -1.18
CA LEU A 179 -8.93 -4.22 -1.57
C LEU A 179 -10.09 -4.50 -2.54
N ALA A 180 -11.25 -3.88 -2.35
CA ALA A 180 -12.37 -4.01 -3.27
C ALA A 180 -12.04 -3.43 -4.67
N ILE A 181 -11.31 -2.30 -4.72
CA ILE A 181 -10.83 -1.72 -5.98
C ILE A 181 -9.79 -2.66 -6.63
N TYR A 182 -8.92 -3.29 -5.87
CA TYR A 182 -7.98 -4.28 -6.40
C TYR A 182 -8.71 -5.51 -7.01
N ALA A 183 -9.75 -6.00 -6.31
CA ALA A 183 -10.58 -7.09 -6.83
C ALA A 183 -11.28 -6.69 -8.13
N LEU A 184 -11.84 -5.46 -8.21
CA LEU A 184 -12.43 -4.91 -9.43
C LEU A 184 -11.43 -4.84 -10.57
N LEU A 185 -10.23 -4.29 -10.33
CA LEU A 185 -9.18 -4.14 -11.34
C LEU A 185 -8.69 -5.49 -11.87
N TYR A 186 -8.51 -6.47 -10.97
CA TYR A 186 -8.14 -7.82 -11.36
C TYR A 186 -9.25 -8.48 -12.21
N TYR A 187 -10.50 -8.38 -11.75
CA TYR A 187 -11.66 -8.90 -12.48
C TYR A 187 -11.80 -8.28 -13.88
N GLU A 188 -11.69 -6.97 -14.02
CA GLU A 188 -11.74 -6.26 -15.31
C GLU A 188 -10.65 -6.74 -16.27
N LYS A 189 -9.49 -7.06 -15.76
CA LYS A 189 -8.33 -7.49 -16.57
C LYS A 189 -8.41 -8.94 -16.99
N HIS A 190 -8.85 -9.84 -16.09
CA HIS A 190 -8.74 -11.30 -16.27
C HIS A 190 -10.09 -11.98 -16.53
N GLY A 191 -11.21 -11.31 -16.30
CA GLY A 191 -12.57 -11.87 -16.47
C GLY A 191 -12.98 -12.85 -15.36
N VAL A 192 -12.13 -13.04 -14.35
CA VAL A 192 -12.37 -13.93 -13.21
C VAL A 192 -12.11 -13.18 -11.90
N LEU A 193 -12.88 -13.50 -10.87
CA LEU A 193 -12.65 -12.92 -9.54
C LEU A 193 -11.40 -13.52 -8.91
N PRO A 194 -10.59 -12.72 -8.19
CA PRO A 194 -9.61 -13.30 -7.29
C PRO A 194 -10.34 -14.07 -6.17
N SER A 195 -9.73 -15.11 -5.62
CA SER A 195 -10.33 -15.90 -4.53
C SER A 195 -10.36 -15.10 -3.23
N LYS A 196 -9.28 -14.39 -2.97
CA LYS A 196 -9.09 -13.61 -1.73
C LYS A 196 -8.37 -12.31 -2.00
N VAL A 197 -8.65 -11.34 -1.14
CA VAL A 197 -7.86 -10.11 -1.01
C VAL A 197 -7.46 -9.94 0.46
N GLY A 198 -6.32 -9.34 0.71
CA GLY A 198 -5.88 -9.17 2.09
C GLY A 198 -4.89 -8.06 2.31
N VAL A 199 -4.72 -7.73 3.58
CA VAL A 199 -3.65 -6.86 4.07
C VAL A 199 -2.67 -7.70 4.86
N ASP A 200 -1.40 -7.63 4.49
CA ASP A 200 -0.32 -8.13 5.35
C ASP A 200 0.19 -6.96 6.21
N PHE A 201 -0.19 -7.00 7.47
CA PHE A 201 0.28 -6.04 8.47
C PHE A 201 1.67 -6.46 8.95
N LEU A 202 2.71 -5.87 8.40
CA LEU A 202 4.10 -6.31 8.59
C LEU A 202 4.55 -6.43 10.07
N LYS A 203 3.88 -5.70 10.98
CA LYS A 203 4.09 -5.83 12.44
C LYS A 203 3.31 -6.97 13.10
N PHE A 204 2.35 -7.55 12.37
CA PHE A 204 1.37 -8.48 12.94
C PHE A 204 1.23 -9.69 12.02
N ASN A 205 0.03 -9.89 11.47
CA ASN A 205 -0.30 -11.02 10.61
C ASN A 205 -1.15 -10.58 9.41
N GLU A 206 -1.23 -11.44 8.43
CA GLU A 206 -2.13 -11.29 7.29
C GLU A 206 -3.61 -11.35 7.74
N LYS A 207 -4.44 -10.50 7.15
CA LYS A 207 -5.90 -10.55 7.29
C LYS A 207 -6.52 -10.64 5.91
N MET A 208 -7.18 -11.76 5.64
CA MET A 208 -7.78 -12.08 4.36
C MET A 208 -9.30 -11.91 4.38
N ILE A 209 -9.86 -11.59 3.21
CA ILE A 209 -11.29 -11.50 2.94
C ILE A 209 -11.54 -12.32 1.67
N GLU A 210 -12.53 -13.21 1.70
CA GLU A 210 -13.03 -13.89 0.51
C GLU A 210 -13.69 -12.86 -0.42
N VAL A 211 -13.45 -13.00 -1.72
CA VAL A 211 -14.01 -12.08 -2.73
C VAL A 211 -15.28 -12.67 -3.30
N ASP A 212 -16.29 -11.83 -3.38
CA ASP A 212 -17.54 -12.11 -4.06
C ASP A 212 -17.93 -10.95 -5.00
N GLU A 213 -18.99 -11.16 -5.77
CA GLU A 213 -19.51 -10.14 -6.70
C GLU A 213 -19.93 -8.85 -5.96
N SER A 214 -20.40 -8.95 -4.72
CA SER A 214 -20.84 -7.78 -3.95
C SER A 214 -19.67 -6.84 -3.62
N MET A 215 -18.47 -7.37 -3.41
CA MET A 215 -17.27 -6.58 -3.19
C MET A 215 -16.90 -5.77 -4.45
N VAL A 216 -17.02 -6.38 -5.63
CA VAL A 216 -16.73 -5.70 -6.90
C VAL A 216 -17.80 -4.63 -7.19
N GLU A 217 -19.06 -4.91 -6.94
CA GLU A 217 -20.15 -3.92 -7.09
C GLU A 217 -19.97 -2.74 -6.13
N TYR A 218 -19.59 -2.99 -4.88
CA TYR A 218 -19.25 -1.94 -3.92
C TYR A 218 -18.12 -1.04 -4.45
N ALA A 219 -17.06 -1.62 -5.01
CA ALA A 219 -15.97 -0.84 -5.61
C ALA A 219 -16.47 0.02 -6.78
N LYS A 220 -17.28 -0.53 -7.68
CA LYS A 220 -17.87 0.21 -8.82
C LYS A 220 -18.73 1.39 -8.35
N GLU A 221 -19.54 1.18 -7.32
CA GLU A 221 -20.40 2.24 -6.76
C GLU A 221 -19.56 3.38 -6.16
N GLU A 222 -18.56 3.07 -5.35
CA GLU A 222 -17.69 4.08 -4.74
C GLU A 222 -16.85 4.84 -5.78
N VAL A 223 -16.28 4.14 -6.77
CA VAL A 223 -15.57 4.77 -7.89
C VAL A 223 -16.51 5.71 -8.65
N SER A 224 -17.70 5.24 -9.02
CA SER A 224 -18.71 6.04 -9.74
C SER A 224 -19.17 7.25 -8.94
N LYS A 225 -19.37 7.10 -7.64
CA LYS A 225 -19.71 8.18 -6.71
C LYS A 225 -18.67 9.28 -6.73
N VAL A 226 -17.37 8.93 -6.62
CA VAL A 226 -16.29 9.91 -6.66
C VAL A 226 -16.23 10.60 -8.01
N HIS A 227 -16.35 9.87 -9.12
CA HIS A 227 -16.39 10.49 -10.45
C HIS A 227 -17.54 11.48 -10.62
N ARG A 228 -18.74 11.16 -10.12
CA ARG A 228 -19.88 12.10 -10.18
C ARG A 228 -19.61 13.39 -9.41
N ASN A 229 -18.96 13.28 -8.25
CA ASN A 229 -18.74 14.39 -7.33
C ASN A 229 -17.43 15.17 -7.56
N THR A 230 -16.60 14.73 -8.50
CA THR A 230 -15.30 15.39 -8.79
C THR A 230 -15.22 15.95 -10.21
N LYS A 231 -16.37 16.24 -10.83
CA LYS A 231 -16.45 16.86 -12.17
C LYS A 231 -16.11 18.34 -12.17
N SER A 232 -16.44 19.03 -11.08
CA SER A 232 -16.24 20.47 -10.96
C SER A 232 -14.77 20.81 -10.75
N GLN A 233 -14.39 22.00 -11.22
CA GLN A 233 -13.10 22.63 -10.94
C GLN A 233 -13.23 23.74 -9.88
N ALA A 234 -14.44 24.05 -9.44
CA ALA A 234 -14.70 25.10 -8.46
C ALA A 234 -14.52 24.55 -7.04
N LYS A 235 -13.72 25.24 -6.25
CA LYS A 235 -13.42 24.87 -4.86
C LYS A 235 -14.67 24.78 -3.99
N GLU A 236 -15.66 25.59 -4.26
CA GLU A 236 -16.91 25.72 -3.52
C GLU A 236 -17.73 24.42 -3.55
N ASP A 237 -17.58 23.62 -4.60
CA ASP A 237 -18.27 22.33 -4.76
C ASP A 237 -17.68 21.20 -3.91
N TYR A 238 -16.53 21.46 -3.29
CA TYR A 238 -15.84 20.50 -2.42
C TYR A 238 -15.98 20.91 -0.95
N SER A 239 -16.91 20.29 -0.26
CA SER A 239 -17.20 20.60 1.14
C SER A 239 -16.00 20.29 2.06
N LYS A 240 -15.84 21.09 3.12
CA LYS A 240 -14.95 20.73 4.22
C LYS A 240 -15.61 19.64 5.06
N ASN A 241 -14.82 18.71 5.56
CA ASN A 241 -15.22 17.72 6.55
C ASN A 241 -14.38 17.88 7.83
N PRO A 242 -14.74 18.79 8.75
CA PRO A 242 -13.95 19.04 9.95
C PRO A 242 -13.94 17.82 10.88
N THR A 243 -12.76 17.32 11.17
CA THR A 243 -12.51 16.21 12.10
C THR A 243 -11.23 16.50 12.91
N PRO A 244 -10.93 15.77 13.98
CA PRO A 244 -9.66 15.87 14.67
C PRO A 244 -8.43 15.70 13.77
N LEU A 245 -8.57 14.99 12.66
CA LEU A 245 -7.50 14.79 11.66
C LEU A 245 -7.09 16.09 10.94
N CYS A 246 -7.92 17.13 10.98
CA CYS A 246 -7.56 18.43 10.42
C CYS A 246 -6.30 19.01 11.06
N ASN A 247 -6.01 18.68 12.33
CA ASN A 247 -4.81 19.15 13.02
C ASN A 247 -3.50 18.64 12.39
N TRP A 248 -3.56 17.57 11.60
CA TRP A 248 -2.42 17.00 10.88
C TRP A 248 -2.53 17.16 9.34
N CYS A 249 -3.54 17.94 8.89
CA CYS A 249 -3.75 18.17 7.46
C CYS A 249 -2.83 19.26 6.94
N ASP A 250 -2.12 19.01 5.84
CA ASP A 250 -1.24 19.98 5.18
C ASP A 250 -1.98 21.25 4.76
N PHE A 251 -3.27 21.12 4.48
CA PHE A 251 -4.12 22.21 3.99
C PHE A 251 -4.94 22.89 5.08
N TYR A 252 -4.58 22.69 6.36
CA TYR A 252 -5.31 23.28 7.48
C TYR A 252 -5.47 24.80 7.35
N GLU A 253 -4.36 25.48 7.05
CA GLU A 253 -4.35 26.97 6.98
C GLU A 253 -5.21 27.50 5.81
N LEU A 254 -5.30 26.77 4.71
CA LEU A 254 -6.18 27.10 3.60
C LEU A 254 -7.67 26.93 3.94
N CYS A 255 -7.98 26.08 4.90
CA CYS A 255 -9.34 25.82 5.36
C CYS A 255 -9.79 26.75 6.49
N PHE A 256 -8.89 27.04 7.46
CA PHE A 256 -9.26 27.62 8.76
C PHE A 256 -8.42 28.84 9.14
N GLY A 257 -7.43 29.23 8.33
CA GLY A 257 -6.47 30.28 8.67
C GLY A 257 -5.30 29.74 9.52
N LYS A 258 -4.48 30.67 10.03
CA LYS A 258 -3.29 30.28 10.81
C LYS A 258 -3.67 29.43 12.01
N ARG A 259 -2.87 28.40 12.26
CA ARG A 259 -2.99 27.62 13.51
C ARG A 259 -2.68 28.54 14.69
N LEU A 260 -3.60 28.63 15.64
CA LEU A 260 -3.28 29.21 16.93
C LEU A 260 -2.27 28.26 17.61
N LYS A 261 -1.11 28.80 17.96
CA LYS A 261 -0.07 28.07 18.70
C LYS A 261 -0.54 27.72 20.11
#